data_d13873038dcef3682fdf68e7742c60ce
#
_entry.id   d13873038dcef3682fdf68e7742c60ce
#
_cell.length_a   1.000
_cell.length_b   1.000
_cell.length_c   1.000
_cell.angle_alpha   90.00
_cell.angle_beta   90.00
_cell.angle_gamma   90.00
#
_symmetry.space_group_name_H-M   'P 1'
#
loop_
_entity.id
_entity.type
_entity.pdbx_description
1 polymer ?
#
loop_
_entity_poly.entity_id
_entity_poly.type
_entity_poly.pdbx_seq_one_letter_code
_entity_poly.pdbx_strand_id
1 'polypeptide(L)'
;MWLLKDGHGKGTTVCDLDTGIDPTHIDLAGKVDLSVSTSMVVTEPDILDYNGHGTFVSSQITTNGLGMASVAPEATLCQVKVLDQTGSGLLSDAIAGVIYAADAKVDVINMSFGAYFTLRDPDFRQITQDFQRAVNYAHKKGVTLTAAAGNGDSLGVGIDLATDQRGLFELPAQLDNVISVGATAPHAQQPGTFDNLASYSNFGYPGVDVFAPGGDFTDGSVIEDLIIGACSSFSDPGCADGKTYSLGAGTSFAAPLVAGEAANIESDTPGNKADLDGCIIRSSDKLSRHVPSRIFGFGRIDVLGGIHCRRID
;
A
#
# COMPACT_ATOMS: atom_id res chain seq x y z
N MET A 1 2.89 -13.60 -12.02
CA MET A 1 1.84 -13.99 -11.05
C MET A 1 0.73 -14.79 -11.72
N TRP A 2 -0.09 -14.23 -12.58
CA TRP A 2 -1.27 -14.86 -13.21
C TRP A 2 -1.03 -16.21 -13.90
N LEU A 3 0.21 -16.53 -14.26
CA LEU A 3 0.60 -17.81 -14.88
C LEU A 3 1.17 -18.81 -13.86
N LEU A 4 1.31 -18.46 -12.59
CA LEU A 4 1.78 -19.36 -11.55
C LEU A 4 0.62 -20.26 -11.08
N LYS A 5 0.98 -21.43 -10.56
CA LYS A 5 -0.02 -22.36 -10.01
C LYS A 5 -0.38 -22.07 -8.55
N ASP A 6 0.45 -21.30 -7.86
CA ASP A 6 0.39 -21.03 -6.44
C ASP A 6 0.52 -19.52 -6.17
N GLY A 7 0.08 -19.06 -5.00
CA GLY A 7 0.30 -17.69 -4.55
C GLY A 7 -0.58 -16.66 -5.27
N HIS A 8 -1.88 -16.88 -5.29
CA HIS A 8 -2.84 -15.95 -5.91
C HIS A 8 -3.65 -15.18 -4.87
N GLY A 9 -3.30 -15.28 -3.57
CA GLY A 9 -4.03 -14.65 -2.47
C GLY A 9 -5.33 -15.39 -2.10
N LYS A 10 -5.52 -16.62 -2.56
CA LYS A 10 -6.76 -17.36 -2.32
C LYS A 10 -7.01 -17.63 -0.84
N GLY A 11 -8.19 -17.23 -0.37
CA GLY A 11 -8.57 -17.42 1.03
C GLY A 11 -7.99 -16.39 1.98
N THR A 12 -7.28 -15.37 1.45
CA THR A 12 -6.81 -14.22 2.25
C THR A 12 -7.72 -13.03 2.07
N THR A 13 -7.81 -12.20 3.11
CA THR A 13 -8.53 -10.94 3.10
C THR A 13 -7.56 -9.79 3.32
N VAL A 14 -7.49 -8.88 2.36
CA VAL A 14 -6.73 -7.63 2.46
C VAL A 14 -7.70 -6.49 2.72
N CYS A 15 -7.53 -5.79 3.84
CA CYS A 15 -8.31 -4.60 4.14
C CYS A 15 -7.56 -3.35 3.68
N ASP A 16 -8.16 -2.60 2.78
CA ASP A 16 -7.65 -1.32 2.33
C ASP A 16 -8.31 -0.19 3.14
N LEU A 17 -7.49 0.57 3.86
CA LEU A 17 -7.92 1.75 4.60
C LEU A 17 -7.68 2.97 3.73
N ASP A 18 -8.73 3.52 3.12
CA ASP A 18 -8.58 4.55 2.09
C ASP A 18 -9.86 5.43 1.96
N THR A 19 -10.05 6.06 0.80
CA THR A 19 -11.19 6.95 0.46
C THR A 19 -12.49 6.21 0.15
N GLY A 20 -12.47 4.88 0.11
CA GLY A 20 -13.59 4.04 -0.30
C GLY A 20 -13.24 3.16 -1.50
N ILE A 21 -14.25 2.52 -2.07
CA ILE A 21 -14.09 1.62 -3.22
C ILE A 21 -15.29 1.70 -4.16
N ASP A 22 -15.08 1.49 -5.45
CA ASP A 22 -16.14 1.20 -6.41
C ASP A 22 -16.28 -0.33 -6.58
N PRO A 23 -17.19 -0.97 -5.85
CA PRO A 23 -17.40 -2.42 -5.94
C PRO A 23 -18.10 -2.83 -7.24
N THR A 24 -18.52 -1.87 -8.06
CA THR A 24 -19.21 -2.11 -9.35
C THR A 24 -18.28 -2.07 -10.53
N HIS A 25 -17.02 -1.56 -10.33
CA HIS A 25 -16.02 -1.56 -11.40
C HIS A 25 -15.76 -2.99 -11.90
N ILE A 26 -15.67 -3.16 -13.22
CA ILE A 26 -15.60 -4.49 -13.89
C ILE A 26 -14.48 -5.38 -13.33
N ASP A 27 -13.35 -4.81 -12.94
CA ASP A 27 -12.21 -5.53 -12.37
C ASP A 27 -12.32 -5.78 -10.86
N LEU A 28 -13.22 -5.08 -10.16
CA LEU A 28 -13.43 -5.23 -8.71
C LEU A 28 -14.74 -5.93 -8.36
N ALA A 29 -15.63 -6.12 -9.33
CA ALA A 29 -16.91 -6.76 -9.12
C ALA A 29 -16.75 -8.17 -8.55
N GLY A 30 -17.36 -8.40 -7.38
CA GLY A 30 -17.29 -9.68 -6.65
C GLY A 30 -15.99 -9.90 -5.86
N LYS A 31 -15.08 -8.92 -5.80
CA LYS A 31 -13.85 -8.99 -5.00
C LYS A 31 -14.02 -8.47 -3.58
N VAL A 32 -15.00 -7.61 -3.35
CA VAL A 32 -15.18 -6.90 -2.09
C VAL A 32 -16.14 -7.66 -1.18
N ASP A 33 -15.70 -7.99 0.01
CA ASP A 33 -16.58 -8.50 1.07
C ASP A 33 -17.26 -7.31 1.78
N LEU A 34 -18.49 -7.07 1.39
CA LEU A 34 -19.32 -6.00 1.96
C LEU A 34 -19.70 -6.23 3.43
N SER A 35 -19.62 -7.49 3.92
CA SER A 35 -19.99 -7.80 5.30
C SER A 35 -18.97 -7.33 6.34
N VAL A 36 -17.73 -7.13 5.92
CA VAL A 36 -16.61 -6.65 6.75
C VAL A 36 -16.08 -5.29 6.28
N SER A 37 -16.73 -4.70 5.29
CA SER A 37 -16.39 -3.33 4.82
C SER A 37 -17.23 -2.29 5.55
N THR A 38 -16.65 -1.13 5.84
CA THR A 38 -17.32 -0.07 6.60
C THR A 38 -16.72 1.31 6.33
N SER A 39 -17.37 2.36 6.82
CA SER A 39 -16.83 3.72 6.85
C SER A 39 -16.64 4.20 8.29
N MET A 40 -15.50 4.83 8.57
CA MET A 40 -15.22 5.58 9.80
C MET A 40 -15.51 7.07 9.60
N VAL A 41 -15.73 7.51 8.36
CA VAL A 41 -16.02 8.91 8.03
C VAL A 41 -17.50 9.19 8.28
N VAL A 42 -17.79 9.89 9.36
CA VAL A 42 -19.17 10.12 9.83
C VAL A 42 -20.04 10.83 8.79
N THR A 43 -19.46 11.73 8.00
CA THR A 43 -20.16 12.48 6.94
C THR A 43 -20.41 11.67 5.67
N GLU A 44 -19.72 10.54 5.52
CA GLU A 44 -19.80 9.64 4.37
C GLU A 44 -19.93 8.20 4.87
N PRO A 45 -21.12 7.78 5.32
CA PRO A 45 -21.31 6.52 6.06
C PRO A 45 -21.28 5.26 5.19
N ASP A 46 -21.23 5.41 3.88
CA ASP A 46 -21.06 4.30 2.94
C ASP A 46 -19.58 4.10 2.57
N ILE A 47 -19.29 3.00 1.87
CA ILE A 47 -17.95 2.66 1.44
C ILE A 47 -17.62 3.15 0.02
N LEU A 48 -18.53 3.89 -0.62
CA LEU A 48 -18.35 4.31 -2.00
C LEU A 48 -17.21 5.34 -2.12
N ASP A 49 -16.45 5.20 -3.18
CA ASP A 49 -15.27 6.03 -3.40
C ASP A 49 -15.60 7.27 -4.24
N TYR A 50 -15.86 8.36 -3.57
CA TYR A 50 -16.15 9.66 -4.18
C TYR A 50 -14.88 10.47 -4.52
N ASN A 51 -13.68 9.93 -4.20
CA ASN A 51 -12.38 10.51 -4.51
C ASN A 51 -11.71 9.83 -5.71
N GLY A 52 -11.72 8.50 -5.74
CA GLY A 52 -11.08 7.66 -6.76
C GLY A 52 -9.78 7.00 -6.31
N HIS A 53 -9.15 7.48 -5.23
CA HIS A 53 -7.85 6.96 -4.77
C HIS A 53 -7.97 5.53 -4.25
N GLY A 54 -8.93 5.22 -3.38
CA GLY A 54 -9.07 3.89 -2.80
C GLY A 54 -9.43 2.81 -3.83
N THR A 55 -10.24 3.15 -4.84
CA THR A 55 -10.53 2.24 -5.97
C THR A 55 -9.27 1.92 -6.76
N PHE A 56 -8.46 2.94 -7.03
CA PHE A 56 -7.17 2.77 -7.70
C PHE A 56 -6.23 1.88 -6.90
N VAL A 57 -6.05 2.17 -5.61
CA VAL A 57 -5.19 1.42 -4.66
C VAL A 57 -5.64 -0.03 -4.56
N SER A 58 -6.93 -0.27 -4.29
CA SER A 58 -7.51 -1.61 -4.18
C SER A 58 -7.29 -2.45 -5.43
N SER A 59 -7.31 -1.84 -6.61
CA SER A 59 -7.08 -2.53 -7.88
C SER A 59 -5.64 -3.01 -8.07
N GLN A 60 -4.67 -2.45 -7.35
CA GLN A 60 -3.30 -2.98 -7.34
C GLN A 60 -3.22 -4.29 -6.57
N ILE A 61 -4.04 -4.47 -5.53
CA ILE A 61 -4.07 -5.66 -4.68
C ILE A 61 -4.71 -6.83 -5.44
N THR A 62 -5.96 -6.67 -5.89
CA THR A 62 -6.74 -7.72 -6.56
C THR A 62 -7.63 -7.17 -7.67
N THR A 63 -7.74 -7.93 -8.76
CA THR A 63 -8.65 -7.63 -9.88
C THR A 63 -9.17 -8.92 -10.52
N ASN A 64 -10.20 -8.79 -11.37
CA ASN A 64 -10.68 -9.86 -12.25
C ASN A 64 -9.77 -10.07 -13.47
N GLY A 65 -8.80 -9.17 -13.73
CA GLY A 65 -7.87 -9.26 -14.85
C GLY A 65 -8.49 -8.97 -16.21
N LEU A 66 -9.53 -8.14 -16.24
CA LEU A 66 -10.21 -7.80 -17.50
C LEU A 66 -9.54 -6.64 -18.25
N GLY A 67 -9.04 -5.65 -17.52
CA GLY A 67 -8.31 -4.52 -18.10
C GLY A 67 -6.92 -4.32 -17.51
N MET A 68 -6.68 -4.77 -16.29
CA MET A 68 -5.37 -4.73 -15.66
C MET A 68 -5.12 -5.97 -14.80
N ALA A 69 -3.84 -6.26 -14.57
CA ALA A 69 -3.43 -7.32 -13.67
C ALA A 69 -3.13 -6.74 -12.27
N SER A 70 -3.44 -7.50 -11.23
CA SER A 70 -3.11 -7.22 -9.85
C SER A 70 -2.12 -8.25 -9.30
N VAL A 71 -1.63 -8.02 -8.07
CA VAL A 71 -0.64 -8.92 -7.45
C VAL A 71 -1.29 -10.19 -6.89
N ALA A 72 -2.45 -10.08 -6.24
CA ALA A 72 -3.15 -11.20 -5.59
C ALA A 72 -4.56 -11.39 -6.16
N PRO A 73 -4.70 -11.93 -7.39
CA PRO A 73 -5.97 -11.93 -8.13
C PRO A 73 -7.09 -12.75 -7.49
N GLU A 74 -6.81 -13.63 -6.53
CA GLU A 74 -7.81 -14.44 -5.82
C GLU A 74 -8.02 -13.98 -4.37
N ALA A 75 -7.38 -12.88 -3.95
CA ALA A 75 -7.63 -12.28 -2.64
C ALA A 75 -9.02 -11.61 -2.58
N THR A 76 -9.57 -11.57 -1.38
CA THR A 76 -10.79 -10.81 -1.05
C THR A 76 -10.40 -9.45 -0.50
N LEU A 77 -11.12 -8.41 -0.88
CA LEU A 77 -10.96 -7.06 -0.33
C LEU A 77 -11.93 -6.83 0.84
N CYS A 78 -11.44 -6.15 1.84
CA CYS A 78 -12.20 -5.40 2.82
C CYS A 78 -11.91 -3.93 2.60
N GLN A 79 -12.92 -3.07 2.59
CA GLN A 79 -12.73 -1.63 2.52
C GLN A 79 -13.12 -0.98 3.84
N VAL A 80 -12.19 -0.25 4.44
CA VAL A 80 -12.49 0.63 5.56
C VAL A 80 -12.21 2.07 5.12
N LYS A 81 -13.30 2.80 4.86
CA LYS A 81 -13.17 4.21 4.47
C LYS A 81 -12.77 5.05 5.68
N VAL A 82 -11.56 5.61 5.64
CA VAL A 82 -10.96 6.47 6.68
C VAL A 82 -10.64 7.87 6.16
N LEU A 83 -10.71 8.05 4.84
CA LEU A 83 -10.53 9.32 4.13
C LEU A 83 -11.82 9.70 3.41
N ASP A 84 -12.16 10.99 3.40
CA ASP A 84 -13.33 11.52 2.73
C ASP A 84 -13.12 11.74 1.22
N GLN A 85 -14.13 12.30 0.54
CA GLN A 85 -14.08 12.64 -0.89
C GLN A 85 -12.96 13.62 -1.27
N THR A 86 -12.37 14.32 -0.32
CA THR A 86 -11.23 15.23 -0.57
C THR A 86 -9.88 14.52 -0.45
N GLY A 87 -9.87 13.23 -0.06
CA GLY A 87 -8.67 12.48 0.26
C GLY A 87 -8.08 12.81 1.63
N SER A 88 -8.86 13.46 2.49
CA SER A 88 -8.46 13.85 3.85
C SER A 88 -9.20 13.03 4.90
N GLY A 89 -8.59 12.84 6.07
CA GLY A 89 -9.22 12.10 7.16
C GLY A 89 -8.62 12.44 8.52
N LEU A 90 -9.30 11.99 9.57
CA LEU A 90 -8.80 12.11 10.93
C LEU A 90 -7.90 10.92 11.27
N LEU A 91 -6.80 11.16 11.97
CA LEU A 91 -5.95 10.08 12.47
C LEU A 91 -6.71 9.14 13.43
N SER A 92 -7.70 9.67 14.16
CA SER A 92 -8.59 8.84 14.97
C SER A 92 -9.38 7.81 14.14
N ASP A 93 -9.80 8.17 12.93
CA ASP A 93 -10.55 7.30 12.04
C ASP A 93 -9.63 6.22 11.45
N ALA A 94 -8.39 6.59 11.11
CA ALA A 94 -7.36 5.64 10.70
C ALA A 94 -7.04 4.62 11.83
N ILE A 95 -6.83 5.10 13.06
CA ILE A 95 -6.60 4.25 14.25
C ILE A 95 -7.80 3.30 14.48
N ALA A 96 -9.02 3.83 14.42
CA ALA A 96 -10.24 3.02 14.57
C ALA A 96 -10.36 1.99 13.44
N GLY A 97 -10.02 2.36 12.21
CA GLY A 97 -9.99 1.49 11.04
C GLY A 97 -9.03 0.31 11.20
N VAL A 98 -7.81 0.54 11.70
CA VAL A 98 -6.84 -0.54 12.00
C VAL A 98 -7.39 -1.52 13.05
N ILE A 99 -8.00 -1.01 14.13
CA ILE A 99 -8.58 -1.85 15.17
C ILE A 99 -9.76 -2.66 14.61
N TYR A 100 -10.63 -2.00 13.84
CA TYR A 100 -11.78 -2.67 13.21
C TYR A 100 -11.35 -3.80 12.27
N ALA A 101 -10.40 -3.55 11.36
CA ALA A 101 -9.91 -4.55 10.43
C ALA A 101 -9.26 -5.74 11.17
N ALA A 102 -8.50 -5.47 12.24
CA ALA A 102 -7.92 -6.50 13.08
C ALA A 102 -8.99 -7.35 13.82
N ASP A 103 -10.11 -6.74 14.23
CA ASP A 103 -11.24 -7.44 14.86
C ASP A 103 -12.04 -8.24 13.83
N ALA A 104 -12.13 -7.77 12.60
CA ALA A 104 -12.69 -8.50 11.47
C ALA A 104 -11.82 -9.70 11.02
N LYS A 105 -10.62 -9.87 11.61
CA LYS A 105 -9.67 -10.97 11.36
C LYS A 105 -9.15 -11.01 9.92
N VAL A 106 -8.90 -9.85 9.34
CA VAL A 106 -8.24 -9.76 8.05
C VAL A 106 -6.78 -10.22 8.16
N ASP A 107 -6.18 -10.60 7.04
CA ASP A 107 -4.80 -11.09 7.01
C ASP A 107 -3.80 -9.96 6.80
N VAL A 108 -4.18 -8.95 6.01
CA VAL A 108 -3.32 -7.81 5.65
C VAL A 108 -4.12 -6.51 5.76
N ILE A 109 -3.47 -5.45 6.22
CA ILE A 109 -3.99 -4.07 6.19
C ILE A 109 -3.05 -3.24 5.31
N ASN A 110 -3.62 -2.58 4.30
CA ASN A 110 -2.93 -1.57 3.50
C ASN A 110 -3.35 -0.16 3.92
N MET A 111 -2.37 0.74 4.05
CA MET A 111 -2.55 2.15 4.42
C MET A 111 -1.83 3.04 3.42
N SER A 112 -2.52 3.37 2.31
CA SER A 112 -1.97 4.19 1.24
C SER A 112 -2.11 5.69 1.49
N PHE A 113 -1.92 6.10 2.72
CA PHE A 113 -1.98 7.49 3.18
C PHE A 113 -0.91 7.77 4.22
N GLY A 114 -0.69 9.05 4.52
CA GLY A 114 0.21 9.43 5.59
C GLY A 114 0.11 10.91 5.98
N ALA A 115 0.79 11.24 7.07
CA ALA A 115 0.93 12.60 7.55
C ALA A 115 2.30 12.82 8.18
N TYR A 116 2.94 13.94 7.84
CA TYR A 116 4.20 14.35 8.44
C TYR A 116 3.97 15.04 9.79
N PHE A 117 4.72 14.57 10.76
CA PHE A 117 4.86 15.21 12.05
C PHE A 117 6.32 15.54 12.31
N THR A 118 6.56 16.48 13.21
CA THR A 118 7.90 16.72 13.74
C THR A 118 7.95 16.28 15.20
N LEU A 119 9.12 15.88 15.67
CA LEU A 119 9.34 15.56 17.09
C LEU A 119 9.01 16.74 18.03
N ARG A 120 8.81 17.96 17.46
CA ARG A 120 8.52 19.20 18.19
C ARG A 120 7.01 19.48 18.30
N ASP A 121 6.19 18.78 17.53
CA ASP A 121 4.73 18.97 17.56
C ASP A 121 4.21 18.52 18.93
N PRO A 122 3.40 19.34 19.61
CA PRO A 122 2.97 19.07 20.99
C PRO A 122 2.25 17.73 21.15
N ASP A 123 1.44 17.37 20.16
CA ASP A 123 0.60 16.17 20.17
C ASP A 123 1.30 14.96 19.55
N PHE A 124 2.48 15.13 18.93
CA PHE A 124 3.20 14.06 18.21
C PHE A 124 3.33 12.79 19.04
N ARG A 125 3.79 12.95 20.28
CA ARG A 125 4.01 11.79 21.17
C ARG A 125 2.73 11.01 21.45
N GLN A 126 1.63 11.71 21.71
CA GLN A 126 0.35 11.06 22.02
C GLN A 126 -0.20 10.36 20.79
N ILE A 127 -0.24 11.04 19.65
CA ILE A 127 -0.73 10.51 18.38
C ILE A 127 0.07 9.27 17.97
N THR A 128 1.39 9.35 18.00
CA THR A 128 2.28 8.23 17.67
C THR A 128 2.07 7.04 18.59
N GLN A 129 1.91 7.28 19.91
CA GLN A 129 1.65 6.19 20.87
C GLN A 129 0.31 5.51 20.65
N ASP A 130 -0.74 6.29 20.36
CA ASP A 130 -2.08 5.74 20.16
C ASP A 130 -2.13 4.93 18.85
N PHE A 131 -1.54 5.43 17.78
CA PHE A 131 -1.45 4.69 16.53
C PHE A 131 -0.58 3.42 16.68
N GLN A 132 0.57 3.54 17.33
CA GLN A 132 1.44 2.37 17.60
C GLN A 132 0.72 1.29 18.41
N ARG A 133 -0.16 1.65 19.35
CA ARG A 133 -0.97 0.67 20.09
C ARG A 133 -1.95 -0.07 19.18
N ALA A 134 -2.59 0.62 18.24
CA ALA A 134 -3.49 0.01 17.26
C ALA A 134 -2.73 -0.94 16.32
N VAL A 135 -1.58 -0.49 15.80
CA VAL A 135 -0.69 -1.32 14.96
C VAL A 135 -0.23 -2.57 15.72
N ASN A 136 0.26 -2.40 16.96
CA ASN A 136 0.68 -3.53 17.78
C ASN A 136 -0.46 -4.49 18.11
N TYR A 137 -1.69 -3.98 18.24
CA TYR A 137 -2.87 -4.81 18.43
C TYR A 137 -3.16 -5.66 17.20
N ALA A 138 -3.15 -5.06 16.00
CA ALA A 138 -3.35 -5.78 14.75
C ALA A 138 -2.24 -6.82 14.51
N HIS A 139 -0.97 -6.41 14.67
CA HIS A 139 0.18 -7.30 14.51
C HIS A 139 0.14 -8.50 15.46
N LYS A 140 -0.24 -8.32 16.73
CA LYS A 140 -0.42 -9.42 17.70
C LYS A 140 -1.52 -10.40 17.32
N LYS A 141 -2.50 -9.97 16.50
CA LYS A 141 -3.51 -10.84 15.91
C LYS A 141 -3.03 -11.54 14.64
N GLY A 142 -1.79 -11.31 14.24
CA GLY A 142 -1.18 -11.89 13.05
C GLY A 142 -1.52 -11.17 11.76
N VAL A 143 -1.90 -9.89 11.84
CA VAL A 143 -2.16 -9.06 10.67
C VAL A 143 -0.84 -8.43 10.22
N THR A 144 -0.52 -8.53 8.93
CA THR A 144 0.58 -7.78 8.31
C THR A 144 0.08 -6.39 7.92
N LEU A 145 0.90 -5.35 8.17
CA LEU A 145 0.54 -3.97 7.86
C LEU A 145 1.55 -3.36 6.89
N THR A 146 1.05 -2.76 5.82
CA THR A 146 1.84 -2.01 4.83
C THR A 146 1.40 -0.55 4.80
N ALA A 147 2.34 0.36 4.57
CA ALA A 147 2.01 1.77 4.43
C ALA A 147 2.90 2.48 3.41
N ALA A 148 2.33 3.47 2.74
CA ALA A 148 3.04 4.35 1.83
C ALA A 148 4.07 5.22 2.58
N ALA A 149 5.32 5.25 2.12
CA ALA A 149 6.40 6.00 2.76
C ALA A 149 6.28 7.52 2.61
N GLY A 150 5.34 7.99 1.79
CA GLY A 150 5.11 9.41 1.52
C GLY A 150 5.74 9.91 0.23
N ASN A 151 5.18 11.01 -0.27
CA ASN A 151 5.46 11.55 -1.61
C ASN A 151 6.25 12.88 -1.56
N GLY A 152 7.23 12.96 -0.67
CA GLY A 152 8.17 14.07 -0.62
C GLY A 152 7.64 15.33 0.07
N ASP A 153 8.32 16.41 -0.17
CA ASP A 153 7.99 17.73 0.36
C ASP A 153 6.92 18.45 -0.49
N SER A 154 6.63 19.70 -0.14
CA SER A 154 5.66 20.53 -0.86
C SER A 154 6.02 20.83 -2.32
N LEU A 155 7.24 20.49 -2.74
CA LEU A 155 7.71 20.60 -4.14
C LEU A 155 7.68 19.25 -4.86
N GLY A 156 7.20 18.17 -4.18
CA GLY A 156 7.18 16.82 -4.74
C GLY A 156 8.57 16.19 -4.83
N VAL A 157 9.52 16.58 -3.96
CA VAL A 157 10.86 16.01 -3.92
C VAL A 157 10.98 15.06 -2.74
N GLY A 158 11.38 13.81 -3.01
CA GLY A 158 11.52 12.78 -2.00
C GLY A 158 12.43 13.16 -0.82
N ILE A 159 12.03 12.78 0.38
CA ILE A 159 12.72 13.10 1.63
C ILE A 159 13.54 11.88 2.08
N ASP A 160 14.80 12.10 2.45
CA ASP A 160 15.61 11.09 3.17
C ASP A 160 15.17 11.06 4.64
N LEU A 161 14.26 10.15 4.98
CA LEU A 161 13.69 10.03 6.33
C LEU A 161 14.72 9.60 7.37
N ALA A 162 15.85 9.00 6.96
CA ALA A 162 16.90 8.58 7.87
C ALA A 162 17.77 9.75 8.36
N THR A 163 17.86 10.82 7.58
CA THR A 163 18.78 11.93 7.86
C THR A 163 18.14 13.31 7.81
N ASP A 164 16.80 13.38 7.70
CA ASP A 164 16.11 14.67 7.67
C ASP A 164 16.36 15.48 8.95
N GLN A 165 16.95 16.66 8.79
CA GLN A 165 17.33 17.52 9.92
C GLN A 165 16.14 18.20 10.60
N ARG A 166 14.98 18.21 9.95
CA ARG A 166 13.72 18.73 10.54
C ARG A 166 13.15 17.75 11.56
N GLY A 167 13.62 16.49 11.56
CA GLY A 167 13.09 15.41 12.37
C GLY A 167 11.67 15.05 11.97
N LEU A 168 11.41 15.01 10.67
CA LEU A 168 10.12 14.58 10.12
C LEU A 168 9.91 13.10 10.41
N PHE A 169 8.68 12.78 10.75
CA PHE A 169 8.21 11.43 11.00
C PHE A 169 6.91 11.22 10.21
N GLU A 170 6.92 10.22 9.34
CA GLU A 170 5.77 9.86 8.50
C GLU A 170 4.92 8.81 9.20
N LEU A 171 3.69 9.16 9.56
CA LEU A 171 2.72 8.22 10.11
C LEU A 171 1.75 7.78 9.01
N PRO A 172 1.37 6.47 8.94
CA PRO A 172 1.80 5.38 9.84
C PRO A 172 3.07 4.64 9.41
N ALA A 173 3.70 5.01 8.30
CA ALA A 173 4.76 4.25 7.66
C ALA A 173 5.97 3.97 8.56
N GLN A 174 6.34 4.89 9.45
CA GLN A 174 7.50 4.72 10.35
C GLN A 174 7.13 4.16 11.73
N LEU A 175 5.94 3.59 11.89
CA LEU A 175 5.60 2.86 13.12
C LEU A 175 6.24 1.46 13.11
N ASP A 176 6.62 0.98 14.29
CA ASP A 176 7.07 -0.41 14.45
C ASP A 176 5.97 -1.39 14.00
N ASN A 177 6.35 -2.48 13.35
CA ASN A 177 5.44 -3.50 12.78
C ASN A 177 4.57 -3.00 11.61
N VAL A 178 4.99 -1.96 10.93
CA VAL A 178 4.46 -1.52 9.64
C VAL A 178 5.57 -1.65 8.61
N ILE A 179 5.31 -2.26 7.46
CA ILE A 179 6.23 -2.29 6.34
C ILE A 179 6.09 -0.96 5.60
N SER A 180 7.11 -0.11 5.70
CA SER A 180 7.18 1.17 4.99
C SER A 180 7.61 0.98 3.55
N VAL A 181 6.79 1.45 2.59
CA VAL A 181 6.96 1.17 1.17
C VAL A 181 7.26 2.44 0.38
N GLY A 182 8.45 2.51 -0.18
CA GLY A 182 8.84 3.53 -1.16
C GLY A 182 8.48 3.17 -2.59
N ALA A 183 8.61 4.11 -3.51
CA ALA A 183 8.27 3.93 -4.91
C ALA A 183 9.50 3.86 -5.83
N THR A 184 9.49 2.91 -6.76
CA THR A 184 10.38 2.89 -7.93
C THR A 184 9.60 3.20 -9.21
N ALA A 185 10.31 3.68 -10.22
CA ALA A 185 9.75 3.89 -11.55
C ALA A 185 10.81 3.65 -12.63
N PRO A 186 10.40 3.18 -13.83
CA PRO A 186 11.25 3.30 -15.01
C PRO A 186 11.40 4.79 -15.34
N HIS A 187 12.55 5.18 -15.91
CA HIS A 187 12.74 6.50 -16.48
C HIS A 187 13.02 6.35 -17.96
N ALA A 188 12.22 6.95 -18.82
CA ALA A 188 12.41 6.92 -20.28
C ALA A 188 13.81 7.37 -20.72
N GLN A 189 14.47 8.19 -19.90
CA GLN A 189 15.83 8.69 -20.17
C GLN A 189 16.95 7.73 -19.73
N GLN A 190 16.64 6.64 -19.03
CA GLN A 190 17.63 5.67 -18.58
C GLN A 190 17.23 4.24 -19.03
N PRO A 191 17.48 3.90 -20.31
CA PRO A 191 17.15 2.58 -20.82
C PRO A 191 17.83 1.46 -20.01
N GLY A 192 17.04 0.49 -19.55
CA GLY A 192 17.54 -0.72 -18.90
C GLY A 192 17.49 -0.72 -17.38
N THR A 193 16.96 0.32 -16.72
CA THR A 193 16.69 0.31 -15.28
C THR A 193 15.20 0.56 -15.05
N PHE A 194 14.51 -0.41 -14.43
CA PHE A 194 13.13 -0.25 -13.98
C PHE A 194 13.06 0.15 -12.50
N ASP A 195 14.20 0.20 -11.82
CA ASP A 195 14.34 0.31 -10.38
C ASP A 195 14.98 1.65 -9.97
N ASN A 196 14.67 2.72 -10.70
CA ASN A 196 15.07 4.05 -10.25
C ASN A 196 14.18 4.47 -9.06
N LEU A 197 14.74 5.21 -8.13
CA LEU A 197 13.96 5.88 -7.11
C LEU A 197 13.01 6.89 -7.79
N ALA A 198 11.71 6.77 -7.54
CA ALA A 198 10.76 7.78 -8.02
C ALA A 198 11.10 9.14 -7.40
N SER A 199 11.01 10.20 -8.19
CA SER A 199 11.51 11.54 -7.81
C SER A 199 10.88 12.09 -6.54
N TYR A 200 9.62 11.76 -6.32
CA TYR A 200 8.83 12.17 -5.17
C TYR A 200 8.96 11.21 -3.97
N SER A 201 9.42 9.97 -4.20
CA SER A 201 9.38 8.95 -3.14
C SER A 201 10.26 9.31 -1.97
N ASN A 202 9.70 9.27 -0.78
CA ASN A 202 10.52 9.23 0.41
C ASN A 202 11.39 7.98 0.39
N PHE A 203 12.56 8.08 1.02
CA PHE A 203 13.58 7.04 1.07
C PHE A 203 14.38 7.11 2.37
N GLY A 204 15.33 6.22 2.54
CA GLY A 204 16.27 6.25 3.65
C GLY A 204 15.93 5.26 4.75
N TYR A 205 16.73 4.16 4.83
CA TYR A 205 16.63 3.19 5.92
C TYR A 205 17.20 3.77 7.23
N PRO A 206 16.52 3.62 8.38
CA PRO A 206 15.36 2.73 8.64
C PRO A 206 13.96 3.36 8.44
N GLY A 207 13.84 4.52 7.80
CA GLY A 207 12.52 5.14 7.58
C GLY A 207 11.69 4.48 6.49
N VAL A 208 12.34 3.79 5.52
CA VAL A 208 11.69 3.03 4.45
C VAL A 208 12.31 1.64 4.37
N ASP A 209 11.48 0.59 4.38
CA ASP A 209 11.93 -0.80 4.42
C ASP A 209 12.16 -1.37 3.05
N VAL A 210 11.15 -1.33 2.19
CA VAL A 210 11.16 -1.93 0.84
C VAL A 210 10.60 -0.95 -0.18
N PHE A 211 10.79 -1.30 -1.45
CA PHE A 211 10.28 -0.51 -2.58
C PHE A 211 9.45 -1.38 -3.51
N ALA A 212 8.50 -0.74 -4.18
CA ALA A 212 7.70 -1.37 -5.24
C ALA A 212 7.43 -0.35 -6.36
N PRO A 213 7.01 -0.78 -7.57
CA PRO A 213 6.64 0.15 -8.63
C PRO A 213 5.55 1.12 -8.20
N GLY A 214 5.82 2.41 -8.29
CA GLY A 214 4.87 3.47 -7.94
C GLY A 214 4.67 4.51 -9.04
N GLY A 215 5.41 4.39 -10.16
CA GLY A 215 5.39 5.35 -11.26
C GLY A 215 6.11 6.66 -10.96
N ASP A 216 6.24 7.52 -11.97
CA ASP A 216 6.81 8.86 -11.81
C ASP A 216 6.27 9.83 -12.86
N PHE A 217 6.18 11.14 -12.50
CA PHE A 217 5.74 12.26 -13.35
C PHE A 217 6.85 13.26 -13.65
N THR A 218 8.11 12.87 -13.62
CA THR A 218 9.22 13.80 -13.90
C THR A 218 9.21 14.32 -15.34
N ASP A 219 9.87 15.45 -15.57
CA ASP A 219 10.11 15.97 -16.91
C ASP A 219 10.77 14.91 -17.80
N GLY A 220 10.11 14.58 -18.91
CA GLY A 220 10.53 13.51 -19.81
C GLY A 220 9.98 12.12 -19.48
N SER A 221 9.16 11.96 -18.45
CA SER A 221 8.38 10.75 -18.22
C SER A 221 7.43 10.49 -19.39
N VAL A 222 7.24 9.23 -19.70
CA VAL A 222 6.29 8.75 -20.70
C VAL A 222 5.15 8.02 -19.98
N ILE A 223 4.08 7.73 -20.70
CA ILE A 223 2.89 7.08 -20.13
C ILE A 223 3.22 5.72 -19.49
N GLU A 224 4.25 5.05 -20.00
CA GLU A 224 4.74 3.76 -19.50
C GLU A 224 5.47 3.87 -18.16
N ASP A 225 5.81 5.08 -17.73
CA ASP A 225 6.38 5.33 -16.40
C ASP A 225 5.30 5.42 -15.30
N LEU A 226 4.01 5.37 -15.69
CA LEU A 226 2.90 5.51 -14.77
C LEU A 226 2.27 4.16 -14.42
N ILE A 227 1.63 4.12 -13.25
CA ILE A 227 0.82 2.99 -12.82
C ILE A 227 -0.59 3.13 -13.36
N ILE A 228 -1.16 2.03 -13.86
CA ILE A 228 -2.58 1.94 -14.23
C ILE A 228 -3.40 1.45 -13.05
N GLY A 229 -4.57 2.00 -12.84
CA GLY A 229 -5.51 1.58 -11.80
C GLY A 229 -6.97 1.74 -12.22
N ALA A 230 -7.87 1.03 -11.55
CA ALA A 230 -9.30 1.16 -11.77
C ALA A 230 -9.78 2.57 -11.37
N CYS A 231 -10.66 3.14 -12.16
CA CYS A 231 -11.22 4.46 -11.91
C CYS A 231 -12.63 4.34 -11.31
N SER A 232 -12.89 5.02 -10.19
CA SER A 232 -14.20 5.00 -9.55
C SER A 232 -15.25 5.73 -10.36
N SER A 233 -16.35 5.06 -10.62
CA SER A 233 -17.52 5.65 -11.30
C SER A 233 -18.26 6.68 -10.44
N PHE A 234 -17.96 6.75 -9.16
CA PHE A 234 -18.53 7.71 -8.20
C PHE A 234 -17.72 8.99 -8.08
N SER A 235 -16.44 8.98 -8.50
CA SER A 235 -15.53 10.13 -8.35
C SER A 235 -15.45 10.99 -9.62
N ASP A 236 -15.42 10.37 -10.79
CA ASP A 236 -15.21 11.04 -12.08
C ASP A 236 -16.30 10.65 -13.08
N PRO A 237 -17.04 11.61 -13.63
CA PRO A 237 -18.00 11.34 -14.70
C PRO A 237 -17.41 10.64 -15.92
N GLY A 238 -16.10 10.79 -16.19
CA GLY A 238 -15.39 10.07 -17.24
C GLY A 238 -15.25 8.57 -16.95
N CYS A 239 -15.41 8.15 -15.70
CA CYS A 239 -15.33 6.77 -15.25
C CYS A 239 -16.71 6.14 -14.99
N ALA A 240 -17.81 6.84 -15.30
CA ALA A 240 -19.18 6.45 -14.98
C ALA A 240 -19.62 5.10 -15.61
N ASP A 241 -18.87 4.56 -16.57
CA ASP A 241 -19.15 3.27 -17.19
C ASP A 241 -18.69 2.06 -16.34
N GLY A 242 -17.96 2.29 -15.23
CA GLY A 242 -17.40 1.25 -14.36
C GLY A 242 -16.35 0.36 -15.03
N LYS A 243 -15.74 0.81 -16.13
CA LYS A 243 -14.76 0.06 -16.93
C LYS A 243 -13.53 0.87 -17.28
N THR A 244 -13.52 2.15 -16.92
CA THR A 244 -12.43 3.07 -17.23
C THR A 244 -11.30 2.90 -16.21
N TYR A 245 -10.08 3.09 -16.69
CA TYR A 245 -8.85 3.06 -15.90
C TYR A 245 -8.21 4.44 -15.93
N SER A 246 -7.49 4.76 -14.89
CA SER A 246 -6.69 5.98 -14.78
C SER A 246 -5.21 5.64 -14.62
N LEU A 247 -4.38 6.67 -14.77
CA LEU A 247 -2.93 6.58 -14.63
C LEU A 247 -2.49 7.47 -13.47
N GLY A 248 -1.53 7.00 -12.70
CA GLY A 248 -1.06 7.73 -11.55
C GLY A 248 0.38 7.39 -11.15
N ALA A 249 0.93 8.18 -10.24
CA ALA A 249 2.19 7.89 -9.58
C ALA A 249 2.10 8.26 -8.10
N GLY A 250 2.70 7.44 -7.23
CA GLY A 250 2.68 7.63 -5.78
C GLY A 250 3.18 6.41 -5.02
N THR A 251 3.75 6.63 -3.84
CA THR A 251 4.02 5.55 -2.88
C THR A 251 2.73 4.84 -2.46
N SER A 252 1.59 5.54 -2.58
CA SER A 252 0.25 4.99 -2.38
C SER A 252 -0.09 3.86 -3.35
N PHE A 253 0.56 3.79 -4.51
CA PHE A 253 0.37 2.72 -5.51
C PHE A 253 1.42 1.61 -5.38
N ALA A 254 2.53 1.90 -4.72
CA ALA A 254 3.56 0.93 -4.38
C ALA A 254 3.16 0.07 -3.17
N ALA A 255 2.61 0.66 -2.11
CA ALA A 255 2.21 -0.04 -0.89
C ALA A 255 1.23 -1.20 -1.11
N PRO A 256 0.16 -1.07 -1.93
CA PRO A 256 -0.77 -2.16 -2.18
C PRO A 256 -0.16 -3.34 -2.94
N LEU A 257 0.93 -3.14 -3.70
CA LEU A 257 1.65 -4.26 -4.32
C LEU A 257 2.31 -5.14 -3.26
N VAL A 258 2.84 -4.53 -2.20
CA VAL A 258 3.41 -5.24 -1.03
C VAL A 258 2.30 -5.93 -0.23
N ALA A 259 1.14 -5.29 -0.07
CA ALA A 259 -0.03 -5.93 0.54
C ALA A 259 -0.51 -7.17 -0.25
N GLY A 260 -0.49 -7.08 -1.57
CA GLY A 260 -0.78 -8.21 -2.47
C GLY A 260 0.27 -9.32 -2.36
N GLU A 261 1.56 -8.99 -2.23
CA GLU A 261 2.61 -9.98 -1.96
C GLU A 261 2.37 -10.68 -0.62
N ALA A 262 2.05 -9.93 0.43
CA ALA A 262 1.71 -10.48 1.73
C ALA A 262 0.55 -11.49 1.64
N ALA A 263 -0.52 -11.14 0.89
CA ALA A 263 -1.66 -12.03 0.66
C ALA A 263 -1.26 -13.31 -0.08
N ASN A 264 -0.36 -13.22 -1.06
CA ASN A 264 0.13 -14.39 -1.78
C ASN A 264 0.94 -15.33 -0.88
N ILE A 265 1.83 -14.78 -0.06
CA ILE A 265 2.63 -15.55 0.89
C ILE A 265 1.73 -16.24 1.92
N GLU A 266 0.72 -15.55 2.44
CA GLU A 266 -0.23 -16.14 3.41
C GLU A 266 -1.08 -17.23 2.78
N SER A 267 -1.54 -17.05 1.53
CA SER A 267 -2.35 -18.04 0.81
C SER A 267 -1.60 -19.35 0.54
N ASP A 268 -0.29 -19.30 0.40
CA ASP A 268 0.55 -20.48 0.15
C ASP A 268 0.80 -21.29 1.44
N THR A 269 0.77 -20.65 2.59
CA THR A 269 0.99 -21.29 3.90
C THR A 269 -0.05 -20.82 4.93
N PRO A 270 -1.35 -21.15 4.76
CA PRO A 270 -2.41 -20.63 5.60
C PRO A 270 -2.20 -20.94 7.08
N GLY A 271 -2.36 -19.91 7.93
CA GLY A 271 -2.26 -20.02 9.39
C GLY A 271 -0.83 -20.02 9.95
N ASN A 272 0.19 -20.07 9.12
CA ASN A 272 1.56 -19.83 9.55
C ASN A 272 1.91 -18.34 9.40
N LYS A 273 1.35 -17.49 10.27
CA LYS A 273 1.57 -16.04 10.24
C LYS A 273 2.94 -15.61 10.80
N ALA A 274 3.72 -16.57 11.31
CA ALA A 274 5.06 -16.28 11.81
C ALA A 274 5.97 -15.85 10.65
N ASP A 275 6.61 -14.68 10.80
CA ASP A 275 7.66 -14.17 9.93
C ASP A 275 7.25 -13.83 8.47
N LEU A 276 5.98 -13.44 8.24
CA LEU A 276 5.54 -13.01 6.90
C LEU A 276 6.29 -11.74 6.47
N ASP A 277 6.39 -10.75 7.37
CA ASP A 277 7.15 -9.52 7.14
C ASP A 277 8.62 -9.81 6.83
N GLY A 278 9.22 -10.75 7.57
CA GLY A 278 10.57 -11.21 7.31
C GLY A 278 10.73 -11.89 5.95
N CYS A 279 9.72 -12.59 5.44
CA CYS A 279 9.76 -13.17 4.09
C CYS A 279 9.75 -12.09 3.01
N ILE A 280 8.89 -11.08 3.11
CA ILE A 280 8.88 -9.94 2.18
C ILE A 280 10.26 -9.27 2.14
N ILE A 281 10.82 -8.98 3.32
CA ILE A 281 12.11 -8.31 3.46
C ILE A 281 13.26 -9.15 2.89
N ARG A 282 13.30 -10.45 3.19
CA ARG A 282 14.41 -11.33 2.78
C ARG A 282 14.38 -11.67 1.29
N SER A 283 13.19 -11.80 0.70
CA SER A 283 13.02 -12.13 -0.72
C SER A 283 13.26 -10.94 -1.64
N SER A 284 13.18 -9.71 -1.14
CA SER A 284 13.33 -8.50 -1.95
C SER A 284 14.61 -8.50 -2.77
N ASP A 285 14.50 -8.11 -4.04
CA ASP A 285 15.61 -7.91 -4.96
C ASP A 285 16.55 -6.82 -4.49
N LYS A 286 17.83 -7.14 -4.36
CA LYS A 286 18.84 -6.21 -3.84
C LYS A 286 19.19 -5.15 -4.87
N LEU A 287 18.73 -3.95 -4.68
CA LEU A 287 19.05 -2.80 -5.54
C LEU A 287 20.41 -2.14 -5.21
N SER A 288 21.13 -2.68 -4.23
CA SER A 288 22.44 -2.18 -3.81
C SER A 288 23.35 -3.33 -3.37
N ARG A 289 24.66 -3.09 -3.39
CA ARG A 289 25.67 -4.05 -2.88
C ARG A 289 25.59 -4.25 -1.37
N HIS A 290 25.08 -3.27 -0.63
CA HIS A 290 24.89 -3.32 0.82
C HIS A 290 23.41 -3.38 1.13
N VAL A 291 22.98 -4.32 1.96
CA VAL A 291 21.58 -4.50 2.37
C VAL A 291 21.53 -4.64 3.89
N PRO A 292 20.68 -3.87 4.60
CA PRO A 292 19.86 -2.79 4.05
C PRO A 292 20.72 -1.66 3.46
N SER A 293 20.28 -1.13 2.32
CA SER A 293 20.92 0.01 1.70
C SER A 293 20.40 1.31 2.30
N ARG A 294 21.22 2.35 2.29
CA ARG A 294 20.80 3.66 2.79
C ARG A 294 19.59 4.22 2.01
N ILE A 295 19.52 3.99 0.70
CA ILE A 295 18.46 4.54 -0.15
C ILE A 295 17.29 3.56 -0.23
N PHE A 296 17.55 2.33 -0.65
CA PHE A 296 16.53 1.35 -1.00
C PHE A 296 16.20 0.34 0.10
N GLY A 297 16.57 0.61 1.36
CA GLY A 297 16.31 -0.33 2.45
C GLY A 297 16.75 -1.75 2.10
N PHE A 298 15.83 -2.71 2.14
CA PHE A 298 16.10 -4.10 1.79
C PHE A 298 16.00 -4.38 0.28
N GLY A 299 15.43 -3.46 -0.50
CA GLY A 299 15.36 -3.55 -1.96
C GLY A 299 13.93 -3.46 -2.51
N ARG A 300 13.75 -3.90 -3.76
CA ARG A 300 12.43 -3.99 -4.39
C ARG A 300 11.80 -5.35 -4.09
N ILE A 301 10.51 -5.38 -3.79
CA ILE A 301 9.77 -6.63 -3.55
C ILE A 301 9.94 -7.64 -4.69
N ASP A 302 10.04 -8.92 -4.34
CA ASP A 302 10.02 -10.07 -5.25
C ASP A 302 8.90 -11.03 -4.83
N VAL A 303 7.74 -10.87 -5.43
CA VAL A 303 6.53 -11.64 -5.10
C VAL A 303 6.75 -13.14 -5.24
N LEU A 304 7.54 -13.58 -6.24
CA LEU A 304 7.85 -15.00 -6.43
C LEU A 304 8.80 -15.51 -5.35
N GLY A 305 9.83 -14.73 -5.05
CA GLY A 305 10.77 -15.02 -3.96
C GLY A 305 10.06 -15.09 -2.61
N GLY A 306 9.11 -14.17 -2.34
CA GLY A 306 8.30 -14.15 -1.14
C GLY A 306 7.47 -15.41 -0.93
N ILE A 307 6.76 -15.87 -1.97
CA ILE A 307 6.00 -17.12 -1.95
C ILE A 307 6.90 -18.31 -1.63
N HIS A 308 8.10 -18.35 -2.18
CA HIS A 308 9.03 -19.47 -1.97
C HIS A 308 9.77 -19.40 -0.63
N CYS A 309 9.84 -18.23 0.02
CA CYS A 309 10.57 -18.03 1.27
C CYS A 309 10.09 -18.99 2.37
N ARG A 310 8.79 -19.20 2.50
CA ARG A 310 8.20 -20.07 3.54
C ARG A 310 8.26 -21.58 3.24
N ARG A 311 8.61 -21.97 2.00
CA ARG A 311 8.71 -23.38 1.63
C ARG A 311 10.06 -24.01 2.02
N ILE A 312 11.01 -23.20 2.47
CA ILE A 312 12.40 -23.62 2.74
C ILE A 312 12.63 -23.91 4.23
N ASP A 313 11.72 -23.49 5.10
CA ASP A 313 11.75 -23.75 6.56
C ASP A 313 10.80 -24.92 6.94
#